data_37b9b14597c15f937a41fa0e6cf407cf
#
_entry.id   37b9b14597c15f937a41fa0e6cf407cf
#
_cell.length_a   1.000
_cell.length_b   1.000
_cell.length_c   1.000
_cell.angle_alpha   90.00
_cell.angle_beta   90.00
_cell.angle_gamma   90.00
#
_symmetry.space_group_name_H-M   'P 1'
#
loop_
_entity.id
_entity.type
_entity.pdbx_description
1 polymer ?
#
loop_
_entity_poly.entity_id
_entity_poly.type
_entity_poly.pdbx_seq_one_letter_code
_entity_poly.pdbx_strand_id
1 'polypeptide(L)'
;MEFIFKEAFFMPFNRKPQKFNAAIKSVVIGSGDKTVTLGGENVLPFYSFDGEIKNGPKVGVEITDLGMEGEPESVKAYYEGAATMGEIAKKAAAMEGADFLCLRLAGGDPNGLNKSVEELIETVKEVADAVDVPLVVEGCKNVDKDSELLTKVAEVLQGRNVLVMSAREEDYKAVGAAAGLAYSQKVGAESAVDINLAKQLNVVMTQLGVNADSIVMNVGSAAVGYGYEYVVSTMDRIKAAALSQDDK
;
A
#
# COMPACT_ATOMS: atom_id res chain seq x y z
N MET A 1 62.68 4.29 21.56
CA MET A 1 61.60 3.43 22.10
C MET A 1 60.62 3.24 20.97
N GLU A 2 60.88 2.26 20.11
CA GLU A 2 60.03 1.92 18.96
C GLU A 2 58.81 1.15 19.47
N PHE A 3 57.67 1.74 19.36
CA PHE A 3 56.42 1.03 19.56
C PHE A 3 56.15 0.16 18.32
N ILE A 4 56.47 -1.13 18.47
CA ILE A 4 56.06 -2.16 17.53
C ILE A 4 54.55 -2.27 17.64
N PHE A 5 53.81 -1.69 16.69
CA PHE A 5 52.42 -2.07 16.44
C PHE A 5 52.47 -3.51 15.88
N LYS A 6 52.39 -4.49 16.78
CA LYS A 6 52.15 -5.89 16.42
C LYS A 6 50.82 -5.96 15.70
N GLU A 7 50.88 -6.48 14.49
CA GLU A 7 49.88 -6.98 13.59
C GLU A 7 48.48 -7.00 14.20
N ALA A 8 47.63 -6.09 13.75
CA ALA A 8 46.21 -6.21 13.96
C ALA A 8 45.78 -7.56 13.37
N PHE A 9 45.42 -8.49 14.24
CA PHE A 9 44.83 -9.76 13.85
C PHE A 9 43.55 -9.44 13.10
N PHE A 10 43.61 -9.35 11.79
CA PHE A 10 42.46 -9.32 10.93
C PHE A 10 41.81 -10.70 11.05
N MET A 11 40.88 -10.86 11.99
CA MET A 11 39.99 -12.00 11.95
C MET A 11 39.08 -11.81 10.73
N PRO A 12 39.18 -12.69 9.71
CA PRO A 12 38.29 -12.56 8.56
C PRO A 12 36.86 -12.72 9.06
N PHE A 13 36.10 -11.66 8.92
CA PHE A 13 34.65 -11.70 9.20
C PHE A 13 34.00 -12.62 8.16
N ASN A 14 33.60 -13.80 8.59
CA ASN A 14 32.95 -14.77 7.75
C ASN A 14 31.44 -14.58 7.90
N ARG A 15 30.85 -13.85 6.96
CA ARG A 15 29.44 -13.56 6.94
C ARG A 15 28.62 -14.84 6.75
N LYS A 16 27.68 -15.09 7.64
CA LYS A 16 26.71 -16.19 7.52
C LYS A 16 25.34 -15.56 7.28
N PRO A 17 24.87 -15.51 6.02
CA PRO A 17 23.54 -15.01 5.73
C PRO A 17 22.49 -15.86 6.42
N GLN A 18 21.47 -15.21 6.99
CA GLN A 18 20.26 -15.90 7.46
C GLN A 18 19.43 -16.30 6.25
N LYS A 19 19.04 -17.57 6.21
CA LYS A 19 18.18 -18.11 5.13
C LYS A 19 16.86 -18.55 5.70
N PHE A 20 15.79 -18.25 4.94
CA PHE A 20 14.43 -18.65 5.26
C PHE A 20 13.91 -19.59 4.16
N ASN A 21 13.12 -20.59 4.55
CA ASN A 21 12.45 -21.51 3.60
C ASN A 21 11.09 -20.95 3.14
N ALA A 22 10.53 -20.01 3.90
CA ALA A 22 9.29 -19.32 3.54
C ALA A 22 9.58 -18.02 2.80
N ALA A 23 8.58 -17.47 2.15
CA ALA A 23 8.61 -16.17 1.50
C ALA A 23 7.31 -15.41 1.77
N ILE A 24 7.40 -14.09 1.78
CA ILE A 24 6.22 -13.22 1.82
C ILE A 24 5.41 -13.44 0.53
N LYS A 25 4.09 -13.49 0.61
CA LYS A 25 3.22 -13.58 -0.57
C LYS A 25 3.42 -12.38 -1.49
N SER A 26 3.35 -12.65 -2.79
CA SER A 26 3.39 -11.58 -3.80
C SER A 26 1.97 -11.15 -4.16
N VAL A 27 1.75 -9.84 -4.18
CA VAL A 27 0.51 -9.23 -4.66
C VAL A 27 0.80 -8.41 -5.90
N VAL A 28 0.05 -8.65 -6.98
CA VAL A 28 0.17 -7.90 -8.24
C VAL A 28 -1.03 -6.97 -8.36
N ILE A 29 -0.77 -5.68 -8.57
CA ILE A 29 -1.78 -4.66 -8.89
C ILE A 29 -1.56 -4.13 -10.32
N GLY A 30 -2.65 -3.67 -10.95
CA GLY A 30 -2.64 -3.26 -12.36
C GLY A 30 -2.94 -4.42 -13.31
N SER A 31 -2.94 -4.14 -14.61
CA SER A 31 -3.31 -5.09 -15.66
C SER A 31 -2.45 -4.92 -16.92
N GLY A 32 -2.42 -5.94 -17.78
CA GLY A 32 -1.63 -5.94 -19.00
C GLY A 32 -0.14 -5.75 -18.72
N ASP A 33 0.49 -4.83 -19.45
CA ASP A 33 1.92 -4.50 -19.31
C ASP A 33 2.20 -3.50 -18.19
N LYS A 34 1.16 -2.96 -17.56
CA LYS A 34 1.23 -1.96 -16.49
C LYS A 34 0.89 -2.60 -15.15
N THR A 35 1.86 -3.26 -14.55
CA THR A 35 1.68 -3.93 -13.27
C THR A 35 2.79 -3.59 -12.28
N VAL A 36 2.45 -3.62 -11.00
CA VAL A 36 3.39 -3.54 -9.89
C VAL A 36 3.24 -4.78 -9.04
N THR A 37 4.37 -5.41 -8.72
CA THR A 37 4.42 -6.55 -7.79
C THR A 37 4.95 -6.10 -6.44
N LEU A 38 4.19 -6.38 -5.39
CA LEU A 38 4.53 -6.13 -3.99
C LEU A 38 4.84 -7.45 -3.29
N GLY A 39 5.72 -7.42 -2.29
CA GLY A 39 6.06 -8.63 -1.53
C GLY A 39 6.96 -9.62 -2.29
N GLY A 40 6.88 -10.89 -1.91
CA GLY A 40 7.67 -11.97 -2.53
C GLY A 40 9.08 -12.13 -1.96
N GLU A 41 9.47 -11.33 -0.99
CA GLU A 41 10.79 -11.42 -0.35
C GLU A 41 10.89 -12.65 0.55
N ASN A 42 12.11 -13.19 0.63
CA ASN A 42 12.48 -14.23 1.59
C ASN A 42 13.66 -13.80 2.48
N VAL A 43 13.83 -12.50 2.65
CA VAL A 43 14.80 -11.85 3.54
C VAL A 43 14.06 -10.83 4.42
N LEU A 44 14.63 -10.52 5.58
CA LEU A 44 14.10 -9.46 6.43
C LEU A 44 14.28 -8.08 5.78
N PRO A 45 13.42 -7.11 6.08
CA PRO A 45 13.61 -5.73 5.66
C PRO A 45 14.99 -5.22 6.07
N PHE A 46 15.62 -4.41 5.24
CA PHE A 46 16.97 -3.84 5.44
C PHE A 46 18.14 -4.86 5.50
N TYR A 47 17.88 -6.17 5.36
CA TYR A 47 18.89 -7.23 5.36
C TYR A 47 19.21 -7.70 3.93
N SER A 48 19.32 -6.77 2.99
CA SER A 48 19.65 -7.05 1.58
C SER A 48 20.95 -7.83 1.37
N PHE A 49 21.78 -7.90 2.39
CA PHE A 49 23.00 -8.67 2.40
C PHE A 49 22.78 -10.18 2.64
N ASP A 50 21.63 -10.60 3.13
CA ASP A 50 21.31 -12.00 3.38
C ASP A 50 20.72 -12.70 2.16
N GLY A 51 20.19 -11.93 1.20
CA GLY A 51 19.62 -12.45 -0.03
C GLY A 51 19.20 -11.33 -0.97
N GLU A 52 18.65 -11.70 -2.11
CA GLU A 52 18.14 -10.76 -3.10
C GLU A 52 16.72 -10.31 -2.75
N ILE A 53 16.48 -9.00 -2.75
CA ILE A 53 15.14 -8.42 -2.68
C ILE A 53 14.61 -8.31 -4.10
N LYS A 54 13.76 -9.28 -4.51
CA LYS A 54 13.23 -9.36 -5.87
C LYS A 54 12.35 -8.19 -6.25
N ASN A 55 11.47 -7.78 -5.34
CA ASN A 55 10.54 -6.66 -5.53
C ASN A 55 10.91 -5.58 -4.52
N GLY A 56 11.70 -4.60 -4.95
CA GLY A 56 12.04 -3.44 -4.11
C GLY A 56 10.83 -2.58 -3.76
N PRO A 57 11.00 -1.61 -2.85
CA PRO A 57 9.94 -0.66 -2.51
C PRO A 57 9.38 0.03 -3.75
N LYS A 58 8.07 0.27 -3.74
CA LYS A 58 7.35 0.94 -4.82
C LYS A 58 6.89 2.31 -4.37
N VAL A 59 6.94 3.28 -5.26
CA VAL A 59 6.58 4.67 -5.00
C VAL A 59 5.27 5.00 -5.69
N GLY A 60 4.26 5.40 -4.91
CA GLY A 60 3.01 5.92 -5.43
C GLY A 60 2.95 7.44 -5.34
N VAL A 61 2.30 8.07 -6.30
CA VAL A 61 1.92 9.48 -6.21
C VAL A 61 0.48 9.57 -5.74
N GLU A 62 0.24 10.25 -4.62
CA GLU A 62 -1.12 10.48 -4.11
C GLU A 62 -1.71 11.74 -4.74
N ILE A 63 -2.95 11.65 -5.18
CA ILE A 63 -3.84 12.75 -5.52
C ILE A 63 -5.13 12.59 -4.73
N THR A 64 -5.83 13.70 -4.47
CA THR A 64 -7.12 13.66 -3.78
C THR A 64 -8.24 14.14 -4.71
N ASP A 65 -9.47 13.70 -4.43
CA ASP A 65 -10.68 14.18 -5.11
C ASP A 65 -10.99 15.67 -4.86
N LEU A 66 -10.20 16.33 -4.01
CA LEU A 66 -10.23 17.77 -3.78
C LEU A 66 -9.43 18.54 -4.84
N GLY A 67 -8.72 17.86 -5.71
CA GLY A 67 -7.85 18.48 -6.71
C GLY A 67 -6.69 19.23 -6.07
N MET A 68 -6.49 20.47 -6.46
CA MET A 68 -5.40 21.33 -5.95
C MET A 68 -5.84 22.23 -4.79
N GLU A 69 -7.03 22.04 -4.25
CA GLU A 69 -7.50 22.83 -3.11
C GLU A 69 -6.67 22.51 -1.84
N GLY A 70 -6.16 23.53 -1.19
CA GLY A 70 -5.32 23.38 0.00
C GLY A 70 -3.88 22.98 -0.25
N GLU A 71 -3.49 22.65 -1.48
CA GLU A 71 -2.13 22.24 -1.79
C GLU A 71 -1.14 23.44 -1.74
N PRO A 72 0.14 23.18 -1.38
CA PRO A 72 1.21 24.17 -1.45
C PRO A 72 1.41 24.71 -2.88
N GLU A 73 1.86 25.96 -3.00
CA GLU A 73 2.08 26.60 -4.30
C GLU A 73 3.10 25.83 -5.18
N SER A 74 4.08 25.17 -4.59
CA SER A 74 5.03 24.33 -5.33
C SER A 74 4.37 23.12 -5.98
N VAL A 75 3.37 22.52 -5.30
CA VAL A 75 2.57 21.40 -5.83
C VAL A 75 1.65 21.92 -6.92
N LYS A 76 0.93 23.03 -6.68
CA LYS A 76 0.06 23.66 -7.70
C LYS A 76 0.81 24.00 -8.97
N ALA A 77 2.05 24.52 -8.85
CA ALA A 77 2.89 24.84 -10.01
C ALA A 77 3.20 23.61 -10.87
N TYR A 78 3.42 22.43 -10.26
CA TYR A 78 3.62 21.20 -11.02
C TYR A 78 2.36 20.81 -11.82
N TYR A 79 1.18 21.02 -11.23
CA TYR A 79 -0.11 20.70 -11.85
C TYR A 79 -0.72 21.85 -12.66
N GLU A 80 0.03 22.96 -12.87
CA GLU A 80 -0.45 24.09 -13.65
C GLU A 80 -1.02 23.66 -15.01
N GLY A 81 -2.22 24.16 -15.35
CA GLY A 81 -2.93 23.83 -16.58
C GLY A 81 -3.75 22.52 -16.52
N ALA A 82 -3.71 21.75 -15.43
CA ALA A 82 -4.63 20.64 -15.21
C ALA A 82 -5.91 21.17 -14.56
N ALA A 83 -7.03 21.12 -15.27
CA ALA A 83 -8.33 21.63 -14.83
C ALA A 83 -9.27 20.55 -14.29
N THR A 84 -9.03 19.29 -14.64
CA THR A 84 -9.89 18.15 -14.25
C THR A 84 -9.08 17.11 -13.46
N MET A 85 -9.78 16.23 -12.75
CA MET A 85 -9.14 15.15 -12.01
C MET A 85 -8.38 14.18 -12.93
N GLY A 86 -8.91 13.94 -14.12
CA GLY A 86 -8.23 13.13 -15.13
C GLY A 86 -6.93 13.76 -15.63
N GLU A 87 -6.87 15.07 -15.79
CA GLU A 87 -5.63 15.79 -16.18
C GLU A 87 -4.60 15.81 -15.05
N ILE A 88 -5.04 15.98 -13.79
CA ILE A 88 -4.21 15.86 -12.61
C ILE A 88 -3.62 14.44 -12.53
N ALA A 89 -4.47 13.42 -12.70
CA ALA A 89 -4.05 12.02 -12.70
C ALA A 89 -3.01 11.70 -13.79
N LYS A 90 -3.16 12.22 -14.99
CA LYS A 90 -2.17 12.06 -16.08
C LYS A 90 -0.82 12.66 -15.72
N LYS A 91 -0.80 13.85 -15.13
CA LYS A 91 0.45 14.48 -14.69
C LYS A 91 1.09 13.71 -13.54
N ALA A 92 0.30 13.27 -12.56
CA ALA A 92 0.78 12.45 -11.45
C ALA A 92 1.37 11.13 -11.93
N ALA A 93 0.69 10.43 -12.84
CA ALA A 93 1.15 9.17 -13.42
C ALA A 93 2.42 9.31 -14.29
N ALA A 94 2.67 10.49 -14.82
CA ALA A 94 3.86 10.79 -15.62
C ALA A 94 5.06 11.27 -14.77
N MET A 95 4.91 11.38 -13.45
CA MET A 95 5.99 11.81 -12.56
C MET A 95 7.12 10.79 -12.56
N GLU A 96 8.37 11.27 -12.71
CA GLU A 96 9.55 10.41 -12.72
C GLU A 96 9.67 9.61 -11.42
N GLY A 97 9.85 8.31 -11.52
CA GLY A 97 9.97 7.40 -10.38
C GLY A 97 8.62 6.95 -9.79
N ALA A 98 7.49 7.37 -10.34
CA ALA A 98 6.18 6.86 -9.92
C ALA A 98 5.94 5.46 -10.48
N ASP A 99 5.69 4.50 -9.58
CA ASP A 99 5.32 3.12 -9.94
C ASP A 99 3.79 2.97 -10.10
N PHE A 100 3.00 3.74 -9.34
CA PHE A 100 1.53 3.67 -9.32
C PHE A 100 0.91 5.00 -8.90
N LEU A 101 -0.38 5.15 -9.15
CA LEU A 101 -1.17 6.29 -8.70
C LEU A 101 -2.05 5.89 -7.50
N CYS A 102 -2.13 6.74 -6.48
CA CYS A 102 -3.06 6.61 -5.37
C CYS A 102 -4.10 7.73 -5.45
N LEU A 103 -5.38 7.38 -5.54
CA LEU A 103 -6.49 8.31 -5.45
C LEU A 103 -7.12 8.19 -4.06
N ARG A 104 -7.01 9.25 -3.25
CA ARG A 104 -7.67 9.34 -1.95
C ARG A 104 -8.97 10.15 -2.05
N LEU A 105 -10.05 9.56 -1.58
CA LEU A 105 -11.41 10.13 -1.65
C LEU A 105 -11.71 10.99 -0.41
N ALA A 106 -10.85 11.96 -0.13
CA ALA A 106 -10.88 12.76 1.08
C ALA A 106 -12.16 13.60 1.22
N GLY A 107 -12.76 14.02 0.11
CA GLY A 107 -14.01 14.81 0.09
C GLY A 107 -15.21 14.03 0.61
N GLY A 108 -15.11 12.70 0.76
CA GLY A 108 -16.17 11.87 1.34
C GLY A 108 -16.31 11.98 2.86
N ASP A 109 -15.32 12.55 3.57
CA ASP A 109 -15.35 12.66 5.02
C ASP A 109 -16.60 13.43 5.50
N PRO A 110 -17.47 12.79 6.34
CA PRO A 110 -18.65 13.45 6.89
C PRO A 110 -18.35 14.70 7.74
N ASN A 111 -17.12 14.79 8.29
CA ASN A 111 -16.67 15.97 9.03
C ASN A 111 -16.10 17.06 8.12
N GLY A 112 -15.92 16.77 6.84
CA GLY A 112 -15.43 17.69 5.82
C GLY A 112 -16.51 18.08 4.83
N LEU A 113 -16.28 17.83 3.52
CA LEU A 113 -17.22 18.16 2.45
C LEU A 113 -18.41 17.21 2.38
N ASN A 114 -18.29 16.01 2.92
CA ASN A 114 -19.30 14.96 2.91
C ASN A 114 -19.92 14.72 1.52
N LYS A 115 -19.09 14.70 0.47
CA LYS A 115 -19.54 14.36 -0.89
C LYS A 115 -20.29 13.03 -0.89
N SER A 116 -21.27 12.90 -1.74
CA SER A 116 -21.99 11.63 -1.88
C SER A 116 -21.11 10.54 -2.48
N VAL A 117 -21.50 9.28 -2.29
CA VAL A 117 -20.80 8.14 -2.90
C VAL A 117 -20.82 8.27 -4.42
N GLU A 118 -21.92 8.69 -4.99
CA GLU A 118 -22.10 8.88 -6.44
C GLU A 118 -21.11 9.91 -7.01
N GLU A 119 -20.97 11.07 -6.36
CA GLU A 119 -20.01 12.11 -6.76
C GLU A 119 -18.56 11.59 -6.72
N LEU A 120 -18.20 10.87 -5.67
CA LEU A 120 -16.88 10.28 -5.54
C LEU A 120 -16.60 9.21 -6.59
N ILE A 121 -17.61 8.40 -6.92
CA ILE A 121 -17.49 7.36 -7.96
C ILE A 121 -17.32 7.97 -9.36
N GLU A 122 -17.94 9.10 -9.65
CA GLU A 122 -17.68 9.81 -10.92
C GLU A 122 -16.20 10.27 -11.00
N THR A 123 -15.64 10.79 -9.90
CA THR A 123 -14.21 11.11 -9.83
C THR A 123 -13.32 9.87 -10.02
N VAL A 124 -13.68 8.75 -9.40
CA VAL A 124 -12.96 7.48 -9.56
C VAL A 124 -12.94 7.03 -11.02
N LYS A 125 -14.08 7.09 -11.71
CA LYS A 125 -14.19 6.74 -13.13
C LYS A 125 -13.34 7.68 -14.00
N GLU A 126 -13.46 9.00 -13.78
CA GLU A 126 -12.68 10.00 -14.51
C GLU A 126 -11.17 9.75 -14.41
N VAL A 127 -10.66 9.52 -13.20
CA VAL A 127 -9.24 9.20 -12.97
C VAL A 127 -8.88 7.88 -13.63
N ALA A 128 -9.68 6.84 -13.42
CA ALA A 128 -9.41 5.52 -13.97
C ALA A 128 -9.41 5.50 -15.51
N ASP A 129 -10.25 6.29 -16.15
CA ASP A 129 -10.31 6.39 -17.62
C ASP A 129 -9.18 7.26 -18.20
N ALA A 130 -8.59 8.13 -17.36
CA ALA A 130 -7.51 9.01 -17.77
C ALA A 130 -6.13 8.34 -17.78
N VAL A 131 -5.92 7.27 -16.97
CA VAL A 131 -4.62 6.62 -16.79
C VAL A 131 -4.70 5.11 -16.95
N ASP A 132 -3.59 4.50 -17.35
CA ASP A 132 -3.41 3.05 -17.48
C ASP A 132 -2.40 2.46 -16.48
N VAL A 133 -1.84 3.29 -15.61
CA VAL A 133 -0.91 2.84 -14.55
C VAL A 133 -1.67 2.09 -13.44
N PRO A 134 -0.98 1.25 -12.65
CA PRO A 134 -1.59 0.61 -11.50
C PRO A 134 -2.24 1.64 -10.57
N LEU A 135 -3.45 1.37 -10.13
CA LEU A 135 -4.26 2.29 -9.33
C LEU A 135 -4.51 1.73 -7.93
N VAL A 136 -4.27 2.57 -6.94
CA VAL A 136 -4.69 2.37 -5.54
C VAL A 136 -5.79 3.37 -5.26
N VAL A 137 -6.90 2.94 -4.65
CA VAL A 137 -7.98 3.84 -4.25
C VAL A 137 -8.15 3.75 -2.74
N GLU A 138 -7.97 4.88 -2.06
CA GLU A 138 -8.14 5.02 -0.62
C GLU A 138 -9.44 5.77 -0.31
N GLY A 139 -10.17 5.29 0.70
CA GLY A 139 -11.40 5.93 1.18
C GLY A 139 -11.16 7.25 1.91
N CYS A 140 -12.21 7.77 2.53
CA CYS A 140 -12.19 9.02 3.30
C CYS A 140 -11.80 8.84 4.78
N LYS A 141 -11.50 7.61 5.20
CA LYS A 141 -11.16 7.21 6.58
C LYS A 141 -12.32 7.28 7.58
N ASN A 142 -13.54 7.40 7.09
CA ASN A 142 -14.73 7.17 7.89
C ASN A 142 -15.27 5.76 7.61
N VAL A 143 -15.34 4.90 8.62
CA VAL A 143 -15.65 3.47 8.46
C VAL A 143 -17.02 3.25 7.82
N ASP A 144 -18.05 3.95 8.30
CA ASP A 144 -19.41 3.79 7.78
C ASP A 144 -19.50 4.21 6.30
N LYS A 145 -18.89 5.33 5.96
CA LYS A 145 -18.85 5.85 4.60
C LYS A 145 -18.01 4.95 3.69
N ASP A 146 -16.83 4.54 4.16
CA ASP A 146 -15.88 3.73 3.41
C ASP A 146 -16.43 2.33 3.12
N SER A 147 -17.22 1.76 4.02
CA SER A 147 -17.87 0.46 3.81
C SER A 147 -18.75 0.45 2.54
N GLU A 148 -19.52 1.50 2.30
CA GLU A 148 -20.32 1.66 1.08
C GLU A 148 -19.46 2.09 -0.11
N LEU A 149 -18.65 3.14 0.07
CA LEU A 149 -17.81 3.75 -0.96
C LEU A 149 -16.83 2.75 -1.58
N LEU A 150 -16.06 2.04 -0.76
CA LEU A 150 -15.03 1.11 -1.26
C LEU A 150 -15.65 -0.14 -1.90
N THR A 151 -16.85 -0.55 -1.45
CA THR A 151 -17.64 -1.58 -2.15
C THR A 151 -18.00 -1.13 -3.56
N LYS A 152 -18.44 0.12 -3.72
CA LYS A 152 -18.80 0.68 -5.02
C LYS A 152 -17.59 0.93 -5.91
N VAL A 153 -16.46 1.37 -5.33
CA VAL A 153 -15.17 1.49 -6.03
C VAL A 153 -14.76 0.14 -6.62
N ALA A 154 -14.82 -0.93 -5.83
CA ALA A 154 -14.46 -2.27 -6.30
C ALA A 154 -15.34 -2.73 -7.48
N GLU A 155 -16.64 -2.41 -7.46
CA GLU A 155 -17.59 -2.72 -8.52
C GLU A 155 -17.25 -1.97 -9.83
N VAL A 156 -17.10 -0.64 -9.76
CA VAL A 156 -16.94 0.17 -10.97
C VAL A 156 -15.57 0.00 -11.63
N LEU A 157 -14.56 -0.45 -10.88
CA LEU A 157 -13.23 -0.74 -11.38
C LEU A 157 -13.01 -2.23 -11.68
N GLN A 158 -14.07 -3.04 -11.77
CA GLN A 158 -13.95 -4.46 -12.10
C GLN A 158 -13.09 -4.69 -13.36
N GLY A 159 -12.14 -5.63 -13.26
CA GLY A 159 -11.21 -5.97 -14.35
C GLY A 159 -9.94 -5.13 -14.40
N ARG A 160 -9.81 -4.06 -13.63
CA ARG A 160 -8.59 -3.23 -13.57
C ARG A 160 -7.54 -3.73 -12.57
N ASN A 161 -7.88 -4.69 -11.70
CA ASN A 161 -7.00 -5.24 -10.67
C ASN A 161 -6.37 -4.15 -9.80
N VAL A 162 -7.21 -3.27 -9.24
CA VAL A 162 -6.80 -2.18 -8.37
C VAL A 162 -6.58 -2.65 -6.94
N LEU A 163 -5.86 -1.87 -6.13
CA LEU A 163 -5.80 -2.05 -4.69
C LEU A 163 -6.80 -1.09 -4.02
N VAL A 164 -7.78 -1.66 -3.32
CA VAL A 164 -8.78 -0.93 -2.55
C VAL A 164 -8.29 -0.80 -1.11
N MET A 165 -8.16 0.40 -0.60
CA MET A 165 -7.64 0.69 0.74
C MET A 165 -8.65 1.48 1.58
N SER A 166 -8.95 1.04 2.78
CA SER A 166 -8.52 -0.18 3.45
C SER A 166 -9.72 -0.84 4.11
N ALA A 167 -9.71 -2.16 4.18
CA ALA A 167 -10.59 -2.88 5.10
C ALA A 167 -10.04 -2.79 6.52
N ARG A 168 -10.90 -2.48 7.49
CA ARG A 168 -10.59 -2.37 8.92
C ARG A 168 -11.35 -3.41 9.73
N GLU A 169 -11.12 -3.48 11.03
CA GLU A 169 -11.80 -4.42 11.92
C GLU A 169 -13.32 -4.36 11.81
N GLU A 170 -13.87 -3.17 11.65
CA GLU A 170 -15.30 -2.92 11.64
C GLU A 170 -15.96 -3.27 10.29
N ASP A 171 -15.27 -3.07 9.17
CA ASP A 171 -15.84 -3.15 7.82
C ASP A 171 -15.23 -4.24 6.92
N TYR A 172 -14.26 -5.02 7.41
CA TYR A 172 -13.55 -6.01 6.59
C TYR A 172 -14.48 -7.01 5.86
N LYS A 173 -15.66 -7.29 6.43
CA LYS A 173 -16.63 -8.20 5.78
C LYS A 173 -17.20 -7.58 4.52
N ALA A 174 -17.62 -6.31 4.58
CA ALA A 174 -18.20 -5.62 3.43
C ALA A 174 -17.12 -5.36 2.36
N VAL A 175 -16.03 -4.69 2.74
CA VAL A 175 -14.96 -4.32 1.82
C VAL A 175 -14.24 -5.57 1.29
N GLY A 176 -13.90 -6.54 2.15
CA GLY A 176 -13.22 -7.77 1.76
C GLY A 176 -14.08 -8.66 0.84
N ALA A 177 -15.38 -8.80 1.12
CA ALA A 177 -16.29 -9.55 0.26
C ALA A 177 -16.46 -8.88 -1.10
N ALA A 178 -16.66 -7.57 -1.14
CA ALA A 178 -16.82 -6.85 -2.40
C ALA A 178 -15.52 -6.85 -3.21
N ALA A 179 -14.44 -6.28 -2.65
CA ALA A 179 -13.20 -6.14 -3.38
C ALA A 179 -12.54 -7.50 -3.66
N GLY A 180 -12.36 -8.34 -2.63
CA GLY A 180 -11.61 -9.58 -2.76
C GLY A 180 -12.36 -10.73 -3.42
N LEU A 181 -13.67 -10.87 -3.18
CA LEU A 181 -14.45 -12.01 -3.69
C LEU A 181 -15.29 -11.65 -4.92
N ALA A 182 -16.15 -10.62 -4.81
CA ALA A 182 -17.10 -10.33 -5.87
C ALA A 182 -16.43 -9.76 -7.12
N TYR A 183 -15.48 -8.84 -6.95
CA TYR A 183 -14.90 -8.08 -8.05
C TYR A 183 -13.41 -8.38 -8.30
N SER A 184 -12.82 -9.34 -7.57
CA SER A 184 -11.45 -9.83 -7.76
C SER A 184 -10.38 -8.72 -7.74
N GLN A 185 -10.58 -7.72 -6.89
CA GLN A 185 -9.62 -6.66 -6.63
C GLN A 185 -8.63 -7.07 -5.53
N LYS A 186 -7.61 -6.25 -5.30
CA LYS A 186 -6.72 -6.36 -4.15
C LYS A 186 -7.26 -5.52 -3.00
N VAL A 187 -7.03 -5.96 -1.76
CA VAL A 187 -7.57 -5.34 -0.55
C VAL A 187 -6.45 -5.00 0.43
N GLY A 188 -6.41 -3.76 0.87
CA GLY A 188 -5.58 -3.36 1.99
C GLY A 188 -6.24 -3.73 3.33
N ALA A 189 -5.52 -4.40 4.21
CA ALA A 189 -5.96 -4.72 5.57
C ALA A 189 -5.25 -3.79 6.56
N GLU A 190 -5.98 -2.83 7.13
CA GLU A 190 -5.41 -1.75 7.95
C GLU A 190 -5.45 -2.07 9.44
N SER A 191 -4.28 -2.08 10.09
CA SER A 191 -4.11 -2.45 11.50
C SER A 191 -3.62 -1.32 12.42
N ALA A 192 -3.40 -0.12 11.89
CA ALA A 192 -2.97 1.04 12.67
C ALA A 192 -1.81 0.75 13.66
N VAL A 193 -0.73 0.13 13.16
CA VAL A 193 0.49 -0.24 13.92
C VAL A 193 0.27 -1.38 14.93
N ASP A 194 -0.89 -2.03 14.92
CA ASP A 194 -1.17 -3.20 15.78
C ASP A 194 -0.86 -4.51 15.02
N ILE A 195 0.18 -5.21 15.50
CA ILE A 195 0.60 -6.49 14.89
C ILE A 195 -0.42 -7.62 15.12
N ASN A 196 -1.16 -7.60 16.25
CA ASN A 196 -2.15 -8.64 16.53
C ASN A 196 -3.38 -8.44 15.65
N LEU A 197 -3.82 -7.19 15.49
CA LEU A 197 -4.90 -6.84 14.57
C LEU A 197 -4.50 -7.14 13.11
N ALA A 198 -3.25 -6.85 12.71
CA ALA A 198 -2.76 -7.20 11.38
C ALA A 198 -2.90 -8.71 11.09
N LYS A 199 -2.46 -9.55 12.02
CA LYS A 199 -2.62 -11.00 11.92
C LYS A 199 -4.11 -11.41 11.93
N GLN A 200 -4.90 -10.84 12.82
CA GLN A 200 -6.34 -11.14 12.93
C GLN A 200 -7.06 -10.81 11.62
N LEU A 201 -6.83 -9.64 11.04
CA LEU A 201 -7.44 -9.24 9.76
C LEU A 201 -7.05 -10.20 8.63
N ASN A 202 -5.77 -10.58 8.53
CA ASN A 202 -5.32 -11.55 7.55
C ASN A 202 -6.05 -12.89 7.69
N VAL A 203 -6.20 -13.39 8.93
CA VAL A 203 -6.92 -14.64 9.22
C VAL A 203 -8.40 -14.53 8.89
N VAL A 204 -9.10 -13.49 9.36
CA VAL A 204 -10.56 -13.39 9.14
C VAL A 204 -10.91 -13.11 7.69
N MET A 205 -10.08 -12.37 6.95
CA MET A 205 -10.28 -12.14 5.52
C MET A 205 -10.05 -13.42 4.70
N THR A 206 -9.04 -14.21 5.04
CA THR A 206 -8.84 -15.51 4.39
C THR A 206 -9.94 -16.52 4.75
N GLN A 207 -10.44 -16.52 5.97
CA GLN A 207 -11.61 -17.31 6.36
C GLN A 207 -12.89 -16.85 5.64
N LEU A 208 -13.03 -15.56 5.34
CA LEU A 208 -14.12 -15.05 4.50
C LEU A 208 -14.02 -15.59 3.06
N GLY A 209 -12.85 -16.06 2.64
CA GLY A 209 -12.58 -16.62 1.32
C GLY A 209 -11.73 -15.71 0.42
N VAL A 210 -11.26 -14.55 0.92
CA VAL A 210 -10.34 -13.70 0.17
C VAL A 210 -9.00 -14.41 0.00
N ASN A 211 -8.50 -14.45 -1.22
CA ASN A 211 -7.22 -15.09 -1.49
C ASN A 211 -6.07 -14.32 -0.80
N ALA A 212 -5.16 -15.04 -0.14
CA ALA A 212 -4.05 -14.44 0.59
C ALA A 212 -3.12 -13.59 -0.33
N ASP A 213 -3.00 -13.92 -1.62
CA ASP A 213 -2.27 -13.13 -2.61
C ASP A 213 -3.06 -11.93 -3.16
N SER A 214 -4.23 -11.66 -2.58
CA SER A 214 -5.03 -10.46 -2.82
C SER A 214 -5.10 -9.52 -1.61
N ILE A 215 -4.39 -9.84 -0.51
CA ILE A 215 -4.37 -9.03 0.71
C ILE A 215 -3.02 -8.31 0.83
N VAL A 216 -3.06 -7.00 1.00
CA VAL A 216 -1.91 -6.14 1.31
C VAL A 216 -2.06 -5.66 2.75
N MET A 217 -1.10 -5.99 3.63
CA MET A 217 -1.15 -5.54 5.02
C MET A 217 -0.76 -4.06 5.09
N ASN A 218 -1.70 -3.22 5.48
CA ASN A 218 -1.49 -1.79 5.74
C ASN A 218 -1.29 -1.58 7.24
N VAL A 219 -0.06 -1.39 7.66
CA VAL A 219 0.27 -1.19 9.08
C VAL A 219 0.11 0.26 9.55
N GLY A 220 -0.37 1.13 8.67
CA GLY A 220 -0.46 2.56 8.93
C GLY A 220 0.88 3.29 8.75
N SER A 221 0.92 4.53 9.17
CA SER A 221 2.10 5.39 9.10
C SER A 221 2.19 6.31 10.32
N ALA A 222 3.39 6.84 10.57
CA ALA A 222 3.64 7.87 11.58
C ALA A 222 4.81 8.75 11.13
N ALA A 223 4.87 9.97 11.64
CA ALA A 223 5.96 10.90 11.31
C ALA A 223 7.31 10.43 11.89
N VAL A 224 8.38 10.68 11.16
CA VAL A 224 9.75 10.45 11.64
C VAL A 224 9.99 11.29 12.91
N GLY A 225 10.48 10.64 13.97
CA GLY A 225 10.64 11.23 15.29
C GLY A 225 9.34 11.33 16.11
N TYR A 226 8.22 10.80 15.57
CA TYR A 226 6.93 10.81 16.25
C TYR A 226 6.17 9.48 16.04
N GLY A 227 6.86 8.36 16.23
CA GLY A 227 6.28 7.01 16.16
C GLY A 227 6.63 6.19 14.92
N TYR A 228 7.37 6.72 13.94
CA TYR A 228 7.79 5.99 12.75
C TYR A 228 8.57 4.70 13.07
N GLU A 229 9.34 4.72 14.16
CA GLU A 229 10.06 3.55 14.67
C GLU A 229 9.15 2.37 15.02
N TYR A 230 7.93 2.64 15.48
CA TYR A 230 6.93 1.59 15.76
C TYR A 230 6.36 1.01 14.47
N VAL A 231 6.16 1.83 13.43
CA VAL A 231 5.73 1.36 12.11
C VAL A 231 6.76 0.41 11.53
N VAL A 232 8.04 0.82 11.52
CA VAL A 232 9.15 -0.02 11.03
C VAL A 232 9.26 -1.32 11.83
N SER A 233 9.19 -1.24 13.18
CA SER A 233 9.23 -2.41 14.06
C SER A 233 8.06 -3.37 13.78
N THR A 234 6.87 -2.84 13.55
CA THR A 234 5.68 -3.66 13.23
C THR A 234 5.86 -4.38 11.91
N MET A 235 6.30 -3.68 10.85
CA MET A 235 6.58 -4.30 9.55
C MET A 235 7.64 -5.40 9.64
N ASP A 236 8.75 -5.14 10.37
CA ASP A 236 9.84 -6.09 10.54
C ASP A 236 9.35 -7.35 11.28
N ARG A 237 8.57 -7.19 12.34
CA ARG A 237 8.03 -8.31 13.13
C ARG A 237 7.01 -9.15 12.35
N ILE A 238 6.14 -8.52 11.55
CA ILE A 238 5.21 -9.24 10.66
C ILE A 238 5.98 -10.07 9.65
N LYS A 239 6.98 -9.48 8.98
CA LYS A 239 7.82 -10.19 8.01
C LYS A 239 8.63 -11.30 8.67
N ALA A 240 9.19 -11.06 9.85
CA ALA A 240 9.92 -12.08 10.61
C ALA A 240 9.03 -13.29 10.98
N ALA A 241 7.78 -13.06 11.38
CA ALA A 241 6.82 -14.12 11.67
C ALA A 241 6.50 -14.94 10.41
N ALA A 242 6.24 -14.28 9.29
CA ALA A 242 5.98 -14.95 8.02
C ALA A 242 7.17 -15.81 7.54
N LEU A 243 8.40 -15.29 7.64
CA LEU A 243 9.60 -15.96 7.16
C LEU A 243 10.06 -17.08 8.08
N SER A 244 9.98 -16.91 9.41
CA SER A 244 10.51 -17.85 10.40
C SER A 244 9.53 -18.91 10.82
N GLN A 245 8.23 -18.58 10.85
CA GLN A 245 7.17 -19.44 11.38
C GLN A 245 6.19 -19.91 10.30
N ASP A 246 6.41 -19.52 9.04
CA ASP A 246 5.48 -19.74 7.94
C ASP A 246 4.06 -19.17 8.22
N ASP A 247 4.00 -18.13 9.03
CA ASP A 247 2.79 -17.43 9.44
C ASP A 247 2.45 -16.35 8.40
N LYS A 248 1.86 -16.80 7.30
CA LYS A 248 1.56 -16.02 6.09
C LYS A 248 0.25 -15.25 6.24
#